data_1b6aefb4e2dbc132ab2c93f3a98b3a74
#
_entry.id   1b6aefb4e2dbc132ab2c93f3a98b3a74
#
_cell.length_a   1.000
_cell.length_b   1.000
_cell.length_c   1.000
_cell.angle_alpha   90.00
_cell.angle_beta   90.00
_cell.angle_gamma   90.00
#
_symmetry.space_group_name_H-M   'P 1'
#
loop_
_entity.id
_entity.type
_entity.pdbx_description
1 polymer ?
#
loop_
_entity_poly.entity_id
_entity_poly.type
_entity_poly.pdbx_seq_one_letter_code
_entity_poly.pdbx_strand_id
1 'polypeptide(L)'
;LMNMALMSIMADFSVDSITAQWLVTGYMIVATIFVICTAFFFRRIKLRILFFIAAAAVIIGSAIGFVSTSFEMLMVGRLIQAIGFGPLIPMMMNSVLVVVDKRKLGAYMAIGGCMISFGPAFAPAVCGALVTALGWHAVFLAPLVGMAVVTVLGIFFVKSFDTVSAKLDLLSVVLCSLFLLALCFGLSQLTVSLSFGIGCLVSALVIGALFVIRQNKASHPLISMEPMKRKSFWPAALLVTIAMLSSFALSVLLPLYYEGALGMTAVSAGFLILIPVAINCVVALVAGRIMDRAGEWPLLPIGYGLAAIGFILLALFASSMNAKFVVVASVVAFVGIGLVFSPSQTAGLRTLPCEENPFGVAIMTTATQLAACVAPSLYIGVMSGAQVSALAGGSAAEPATALGFATAIVVAAVIGVIAFATAFAFARAQVRRDEERAGDPVKIA
;
A
#
# COMPACT_ATOMS: atom_id res chain seq x y z
N LEU A 1 7.64 8.91 5.66
CA LEU A 1 8.43 9.66 6.67
C LEU A 1 9.91 9.21 6.66
N MET A 2 10.19 7.92 6.81
CA MET A 2 11.55 7.42 7.01
C MET A 2 12.50 7.67 5.83
N ASN A 3 12.03 7.58 4.59
CA ASN A 3 12.86 7.74 3.39
C ASN A 3 13.60 9.10 3.33
N MET A 4 12.97 10.17 3.84
CA MET A 4 13.58 11.51 3.91
C MET A 4 14.66 11.62 4.99
N ALA A 5 14.61 10.81 6.03
CA ALA A 5 15.59 10.80 7.12
C ALA A 5 16.78 9.87 6.86
N LEU A 6 16.70 9.01 5.84
CA LEU A 6 17.70 7.95 5.59
C LEU A 6 19.11 8.52 5.43
N MET A 7 19.26 9.59 4.65
CA MET A 7 20.58 10.20 4.40
C MET A 7 21.23 10.72 5.70
N SER A 8 20.43 11.38 6.55
CA SER A 8 20.92 11.88 7.86
C SER A 8 21.29 10.71 8.79
N ILE A 9 20.49 9.65 8.81
CA ILE A 9 20.73 8.44 9.61
C ILE A 9 22.00 7.71 9.15
N MET A 10 22.20 7.60 7.83
CA MET A 10 23.42 7.01 7.26
C MET A 10 24.67 7.78 7.68
N ALA A 11 24.59 9.11 7.70
CA ALA A 11 25.69 9.97 8.12
C ALA A 11 25.98 9.84 9.63
N ASP A 12 24.95 9.85 10.48
CA ASP A 12 25.10 9.79 11.94
C ASP A 12 25.63 8.43 12.43
N PHE A 13 25.12 7.34 11.87
CA PHE A 13 25.52 5.99 12.29
C PHE A 13 26.60 5.37 11.41
N SER A 14 27.09 6.07 10.38
CA SER A 14 28.11 5.58 9.43
C SER A 14 27.75 4.24 8.83
N VAL A 15 26.46 4.02 8.48
CA VAL A 15 25.97 2.79 7.84
C VAL A 15 25.77 2.99 6.34
N ASP A 16 25.92 1.91 5.56
CA ASP A 16 25.68 1.92 4.13
C ASP A 16 24.18 1.99 3.78
N SER A 17 23.88 2.33 2.54
CA SER A 17 22.50 2.51 2.10
C SER A 17 21.67 1.23 2.15
N ILE A 18 22.29 0.06 1.94
CA ILE A 18 21.63 -1.24 2.01
C ILE A 18 21.17 -1.53 3.45
N THR A 19 22.08 -1.30 4.41
CA THR A 19 21.75 -1.44 5.84
C THR A 19 20.68 -0.45 6.27
N ALA A 20 20.79 0.82 5.88
CA ALA A 20 19.81 1.85 6.21
C ALA A 20 18.42 1.54 5.64
N GLN A 21 18.34 0.95 4.43
CA GLN A 21 17.08 0.58 3.80
C GLN A 21 16.29 -0.47 4.60
N TRP A 22 16.96 -1.28 5.45
CA TRP A 22 16.27 -2.22 6.34
C TRP A 22 15.34 -1.54 7.36
N LEU A 23 15.60 -0.27 7.72
CA LEU A 23 14.67 0.51 8.54
C LEU A 23 13.29 0.68 7.88
N VAL A 24 13.24 0.67 6.55
CA VAL A 24 11.99 0.75 5.79
C VAL A 24 11.47 -0.64 5.46
N THR A 25 12.30 -1.49 4.87
CA THR A 25 11.90 -2.82 4.41
C THR A 25 11.52 -3.73 5.59
N GLY A 26 12.34 -3.77 6.64
CA GLY A 26 12.07 -4.56 7.86
C GLY A 26 10.77 -4.12 8.54
N TYR A 27 10.55 -2.81 8.65
CA TYR A 27 9.28 -2.26 9.13
C TYR A 27 8.09 -2.74 8.30
N MET A 28 8.17 -2.66 6.96
CA MET A 28 7.08 -3.07 6.07
C MET A 28 6.78 -4.56 6.16
N ILE A 29 7.81 -5.40 6.27
CA ILE A 29 7.66 -6.85 6.42
C ILE A 29 6.92 -7.17 7.73
N VAL A 30 7.38 -6.63 8.86
CA VAL A 30 6.74 -6.88 10.17
C VAL A 30 5.31 -6.33 10.18
N ALA A 31 5.08 -5.12 9.67
CA ALA A 31 3.74 -4.56 9.57
C ALA A 31 2.81 -5.48 8.75
N THR A 32 3.28 -6.01 7.61
CA THR A 32 2.49 -6.93 6.76
C THR A 32 2.16 -8.24 7.47
N ILE A 33 3.11 -8.82 8.21
CA ILE A 33 2.86 -10.01 9.02
C ILE A 33 1.74 -9.75 10.04
N PHE A 34 1.79 -8.62 10.73
CA PHE A 34 0.77 -8.27 11.73
C PHE A 34 -0.57 -7.89 11.10
N VAL A 35 -0.60 -7.31 9.89
CA VAL A 35 -1.84 -7.14 9.10
C VAL A 35 -2.54 -8.48 8.89
N ILE A 36 -1.80 -9.48 8.42
CA ILE A 36 -2.33 -10.83 8.13
C ILE A 36 -2.82 -11.51 9.42
N CYS A 37 -2.06 -11.38 10.50
CA CYS A 37 -2.44 -11.92 11.80
C CYS A 37 -3.65 -11.21 12.43
N THR A 38 -4.03 -10.03 11.95
CA THR A 38 -5.12 -9.24 12.53
C THR A 38 -6.46 -9.97 12.46
N ALA A 39 -6.72 -10.73 11.39
CA ALA A 39 -7.94 -11.54 11.27
C ALA A 39 -8.07 -12.56 12.43
N PHE A 40 -6.96 -13.14 12.88
CA PHE A 40 -6.91 -13.98 14.07
C PHE A 40 -7.10 -13.19 15.36
N PHE A 41 -6.40 -12.06 15.51
CA PHE A 41 -6.49 -11.23 16.71
C PHE A 41 -7.91 -10.73 16.95
N PHE A 42 -8.65 -10.35 15.91
CA PHE A 42 -10.05 -9.94 15.99
C PHE A 42 -10.96 -11.03 16.55
N ARG A 43 -10.69 -12.29 16.27
CA ARG A 43 -11.50 -13.39 16.79
C ARG A 43 -11.20 -13.67 18.25
N ARG A 44 -9.98 -13.46 18.72
CA ARG A 44 -9.51 -13.87 20.05
C ARG A 44 -9.42 -12.74 21.07
N ILE A 45 -9.15 -11.53 20.62
CA ILE A 45 -8.89 -10.38 21.49
C ILE A 45 -9.99 -9.33 21.27
N LYS A 46 -10.57 -8.83 22.35
CA LYS A 46 -11.54 -7.73 22.26
C LYS A 46 -10.93 -6.54 21.54
N LEU A 47 -11.68 -5.95 20.60
CA LEU A 47 -11.21 -4.84 19.77
C LEU A 47 -10.53 -3.75 20.59
N ARG A 48 -11.12 -3.37 21.72
CA ARG A 48 -10.57 -2.34 22.61
C ARG A 48 -9.18 -2.69 23.15
N ILE A 49 -8.96 -3.93 23.58
CA ILE A 49 -7.68 -4.39 24.07
C ILE A 49 -6.64 -4.41 22.93
N LEU A 50 -7.02 -4.93 21.77
CA LEU A 50 -6.15 -4.98 20.61
C LEU A 50 -5.73 -3.58 20.16
N PHE A 51 -6.65 -2.61 20.19
CA PHE A 51 -6.37 -1.20 19.88
C PHE A 51 -5.33 -0.62 20.84
N PHE A 52 -5.47 -0.81 22.17
CA PHE A 52 -4.52 -0.27 23.13
C PHE A 52 -3.16 -0.97 23.06
N ILE A 53 -3.10 -2.27 22.78
CA ILE A 53 -1.83 -2.97 22.53
C ILE A 53 -1.13 -2.38 21.30
N ALA A 54 -1.86 -2.21 20.19
CA ALA A 54 -1.32 -1.62 18.97
C ALA A 54 -0.85 -0.18 19.19
N ALA A 55 -1.65 0.63 19.87
CA ALA A 55 -1.30 2.01 20.22
C ALA A 55 -0.06 2.09 21.11
N ALA A 56 0.02 1.26 22.15
CA ALA A 56 1.18 1.18 23.02
C ALA A 56 2.46 0.79 22.25
N ALA A 57 2.37 -0.19 21.35
CA ALA A 57 3.51 -0.59 20.53
C ALA A 57 3.99 0.56 19.61
N VAL A 58 3.07 1.32 18.98
CA VAL A 58 3.45 2.51 18.18
C VAL A 58 4.11 3.57 19.06
N ILE A 59 3.56 3.87 20.23
CA ILE A 59 4.10 4.88 21.16
C ILE A 59 5.49 4.47 21.64
N ILE A 60 5.63 3.23 22.15
CA ILE A 60 6.90 2.70 22.65
C ILE A 60 7.96 2.68 21.53
N GLY A 61 7.61 2.13 20.36
CA GLY A 61 8.52 2.07 19.23
C GLY A 61 8.96 3.47 18.74
N SER A 62 8.03 4.44 18.75
CA SER A 62 8.34 5.83 18.43
C SER A 62 9.23 6.50 19.49
N ALA A 63 8.97 6.24 20.76
CA ALA A 63 9.80 6.77 21.84
C ALA A 63 11.24 6.21 21.78
N ILE A 64 11.39 4.90 21.54
CA ILE A 64 12.71 4.27 21.32
C ILE A 64 13.41 4.91 20.13
N GLY A 65 12.71 5.09 18.99
CA GLY A 65 13.28 5.73 17.79
C GLY A 65 13.70 7.18 18.04
N PHE A 66 12.95 7.91 18.85
CA PHE A 66 13.27 9.31 19.20
C PHE A 66 14.54 9.44 20.07
N VAL A 67 14.77 8.51 20.98
CA VAL A 67 15.93 8.53 21.89
C VAL A 67 17.07 7.63 21.42
N SER A 68 17.00 7.06 20.22
CA SER A 68 17.98 6.09 19.74
C SER A 68 19.36 6.71 19.56
N THR A 69 20.37 6.04 20.12
CA THR A 69 21.78 6.40 20.03
C THR A 69 22.61 5.42 19.21
N SER A 70 21.98 4.32 18.74
CA SER A 70 22.60 3.33 17.86
C SER A 70 21.62 2.87 16.78
N PHE A 71 22.15 2.37 15.67
CA PHE A 71 21.35 1.85 14.57
C PHE A 71 20.49 0.64 14.99
N GLU A 72 21.03 -0.24 15.81
CA GLU A 72 20.32 -1.43 16.34
C GLU A 72 19.13 -1.01 17.21
N MET A 73 19.32 -0.02 18.08
CA MET A 73 18.25 0.52 18.92
C MET A 73 17.15 1.14 18.06
N LEU A 74 17.54 1.90 17.02
CA LEU A 74 16.61 2.48 16.06
C LEU A 74 15.83 1.38 15.33
N MET A 75 16.51 0.30 14.88
CA MET A 75 15.88 -0.84 14.22
C MET A 75 14.85 -1.51 15.13
N VAL A 76 15.20 -1.79 16.38
CA VAL A 76 14.26 -2.37 17.37
C VAL A 76 13.04 -1.48 17.55
N GLY A 77 13.24 -0.16 17.71
CA GLY A 77 12.14 0.81 17.80
C GLY A 77 11.22 0.74 16.58
N ARG A 78 11.78 0.64 15.37
CA ARG A 78 11.04 0.51 14.12
C ARG A 78 10.24 -0.80 14.03
N LEU A 79 10.81 -1.91 14.44
CA LEU A 79 10.12 -3.20 14.43
C LEU A 79 8.95 -3.22 15.42
N ILE A 80 9.15 -2.66 16.64
CA ILE A 80 8.07 -2.51 17.63
C ILE A 80 6.95 -1.60 17.09
N GLN A 81 7.31 -0.47 16.45
CA GLN A 81 6.37 0.44 15.82
C GLN A 81 5.54 -0.27 14.73
N ALA A 82 6.18 -1.14 13.92
CA ALA A 82 5.53 -1.91 12.88
C ALA A 82 4.50 -2.93 13.43
N ILE A 83 4.81 -3.58 14.57
CA ILE A 83 3.88 -4.47 15.27
C ILE A 83 2.57 -3.75 15.61
N GLY A 84 2.66 -2.51 16.07
CA GLY A 84 1.49 -1.72 16.41
C GLY A 84 0.76 -1.19 15.17
N PHE A 85 1.49 -0.74 14.15
CA PHE A 85 0.89 -0.09 12.99
C PHE A 85 0.15 -1.07 12.06
N GLY A 86 0.65 -2.32 11.93
CA GLY A 86 0.07 -3.35 11.08
C GLY A 86 -1.43 -3.57 11.31
N PRO A 87 -1.89 -3.81 12.53
CA PRO A 87 -3.30 -4.07 12.80
C PRO A 87 -4.25 -2.89 12.61
N LEU A 88 -3.78 -1.63 12.67
CA LEU A 88 -4.65 -0.44 12.73
C LEU A 88 -5.55 -0.28 11.50
N ILE A 89 -5.02 -0.51 10.30
CA ILE A 89 -5.80 -0.39 9.05
C ILE A 89 -6.92 -1.45 8.97
N PRO A 90 -6.63 -2.77 9.16
CA PRO A 90 -7.69 -3.77 9.21
C PRO A 90 -8.70 -3.53 10.34
N MET A 91 -8.23 -3.03 11.49
CA MET A 91 -9.11 -2.67 12.61
C MET A 91 -10.11 -1.58 12.21
N MET A 92 -9.65 -0.53 11.58
CA MET A 92 -10.51 0.55 11.08
C MET A 92 -11.54 -0.02 10.09
N MET A 93 -11.10 -0.76 9.09
CA MET A 93 -11.99 -1.31 8.06
C MET A 93 -13.04 -2.27 8.63
N ASN A 94 -12.64 -3.19 9.51
CA ASN A 94 -13.57 -4.11 10.15
C ASN A 94 -14.55 -3.39 11.10
N SER A 95 -14.11 -2.35 11.80
CA SER A 95 -14.99 -1.55 12.65
C SER A 95 -16.06 -0.84 11.82
N VAL A 96 -15.71 -0.30 10.64
CA VAL A 96 -16.66 0.30 9.70
C VAL A 96 -17.70 -0.73 9.23
N LEU A 97 -17.26 -1.95 8.89
CA LEU A 97 -18.15 -3.02 8.43
C LEU A 97 -19.18 -3.46 9.49
N VAL A 98 -18.80 -3.41 10.77
CA VAL A 98 -19.65 -3.86 11.88
C VAL A 98 -20.61 -2.74 12.35
N VAL A 99 -20.15 -1.49 12.36
CA VAL A 99 -20.89 -0.36 12.97
C VAL A 99 -21.76 0.40 11.98
N VAL A 100 -21.35 0.45 10.70
CA VAL A 100 -21.99 1.31 9.69
C VAL A 100 -23.09 0.55 8.93
N ASP A 101 -24.24 1.21 8.75
CA ASP A 101 -25.33 0.69 7.92
C ASP A 101 -24.85 0.42 6.47
N LYS A 102 -25.28 -0.70 5.90
CA LYS A 102 -24.91 -1.15 4.54
C LYS A 102 -25.14 -0.06 3.46
N ARG A 103 -26.13 0.81 3.66
CA ARG A 103 -26.45 1.93 2.74
C ARG A 103 -25.38 3.03 2.72
N LYS A 104 -24.60 3.17 3.80
CA LYS A 104 -23.58 4.21 3.95
C LYS A 104 -22.16 3.63 3.94
N LEU A 105 -22.03 2.31 3.75
CA LEU A 105 -20.76 1.59 3.85
C LEU A 105 -19.71 2.15 2.87
N GLY A 106 -20.09 2.39 1.61
CA GLY A 106 -19.22 2.94 0.58
C GLY A 106 -18.62 4.29 0.95
N ALA A 107 -19.45 5.19 1.50
CA ALA A 107 -19.00 6.52 1.93
C ALA A 107 -17.99 6.45 3.08
N TYR A 108 -18.24 5.63 4.10
CA TYR A 108 -17.32 5.48 5.24
C TYR A 108 -16.04 4.74 4.87
N MET A 109 -16.12 3.73 4.00
CA MET A 109 -14.92 3.07 3.44
C MET A 109 -14.10 4.03 2.59
N ALA A 110 -14.74 4.92 1.81
CA ALA A 110 -14.06 5.95 1.04
C ALA A 110 -13.33 6.96 1.95
N ILE A 111 -13.94 7.37 3.07
CA ILE A 111 -13.27 8.22 4.07
C ILE A 111 -12.03 7.53 4.62
N GLY A 112 -12.15 6.25 5.01
CA GLY A 112 -11.01 5.45 5.46
C GLY A 112 -9.89 5.34 4.43
N GLY A 113 -10.23 5.04 3.18
CA GLY A 113 -9.28 4.98 2.06
C GLY A 113 -8.60 6.33 1.79
N CYS A 114 -9.35 7.42 1.89
CA CYS A 114 -8.82 8.78 1.79
C CYS A 114 -7.76 9.06 2.87
N MET A 115 -8.05 8.72 4.13
CA MET A 115 -7.11 8.89 5.24
C MET A 115 -5.82 8.06 5.06
N ILE A 116 -5.93 6.84 4.54
CA ILE A 116 -4.76 6.01 4.21
C ILE A 116 -3.89 6.67 3.13
N SER A 117 -4.51 7.31 2.13
CA SER A 117 -3.79 8.00 1.05
C SER A 117 -3.18 9.33 1.49
N PHE A 118 -3.79 10.01 2.46
CA PHE A 118 -3.29 11.28 3.00
C PHE A 118 -1.93 11.13 3.70
N GLY A 119 -1.74 10.04 4.45
CA GLY A 119 -0.51 9.79 5.20
C GLY A 119 0.76 9.91 4.35
N PRO A 120 0.91 9.11 3.28
CA PRO A 120 2.06 9.18 2.38
C PRO A 120 2.25 10.54 1.71
N ALA A 121 1.17 11.29 1.46
CA ALA A 121 1.20 12.58 0.81
C ALA A 121 1.82 13.68 1.67
N PHE A 122 1.36 13.77 2.92
CA PHE A 122 1.88 14.77 3.85
C PHE A 122 3.22 14.35 4.46
N ALA A 123 3.54 13.07 4.44
CA ALA A 123 4.74 12.53 5.03
C ALA A 123 6.04 13.23 4.58
N PRO A 124 6.29 13.48 3.29
CA PRO A 124 7.50 14.19 2.87
C PRO A 124 7.59 15.62 3.40
N ALA A 125 6.51 16.39 3.30
CA ALA A 125 6.48 17.79 3.75
C ALA A 125 6.68 17.90 5.27
N VAL A 126 5.95 17.09 6.06
CA VAL A 126 6.07 17.07 7.52
C VAL A 126 7.46 16.58 7.94
N CYS A 127 7.95 15.51 7.31
CA CYS A 127 9.26 14.94 7.60
C CYS A 127 10.39 15.92 7.25
N GLY A 128 10.33 16.52 6.05
CA GLY A 128 11.31 17.50 5.62
C GLY A 128 11.40 18.70 6.59
N ALA A 129 10.25 19.22 7.03
CA ALA A 129 10.19 20.29 8.01
C ALA A 129 10.78 19.89 9.37
N LEU A 130 10.42 18.69 9.87
CA LEU A 130 10.93 18.17 11.15
C LEU A 130 12.43 17.90 11.10
N VAL A 131 12.92 17.25 10.04
CA VAL A 131 14.35 16.95 9.88
C VAL A 131 15.18 18.22 9.79
N THR A 132 14.70 19.23 9.06
CA THR A 132 15.41 20.50 8.89
C THR A 132 15.43 21.33 10.17
N ALA A 133 14.34 21.33 10.96
CA ALA A 133 14.22 22.16 12.16
C ALA A 133 14.81 21.50 13.42
N LEU A 134 14.68 20.19 13.59
CA LEU A 134 14.94 19.47 14.84
C LEU A 134 15.82 18.22 14.68
N GLY A 135 16.27 17.95 13.45
CA GLY A 135 17.03 16.75 13.14
C GLY A 135 16.15 15.52 12.87
N TRP A 136 16.77 14.43 12.40
CA TRP A 136 16.05 13.22 11.97
C TRP A 136 15.30 12.48 13.10
N HIS A 137 15.75 12.60 14.36
CA HIS A 137 15.06 12.04 15.51
C HIS A 137 13.61 12.56 15.63
N ALA A 138 13.39 13.82 15.26
CA ALA A 138 12.07 14.45 15.33
C ALA A 138 11.00 13.81 14.44
N VAL A 139 11.41 13.00 13.45
CA VAL A 139 10.47 12.23 12.61
C VAL A 139 9.60 11.29 13.43
N PHE A 140 10.12 10.81 14.57
CA PHE A 140 9.39 9.94 15.49
C PHE A 140 8.39 10.66 16.38
N LEU A 141 8.47 12.00 16.49
CA LEU A 141 7.48 12.79 17.24
C LEU A 141 6.10 12.77 16.59
N ALA A 142 6.03 12.79 15.27
CA ALA A 142 4.74 12.79 14.57
C ALA A 142 3.89 11.55 14.91
N PRO A 143 4.38 10.30 14.76
CA PRO A 143 3.63 9.12 15.16
C PRO A 143 3.47 8.99 16.68
N LEU A 144 4.42 9.48 17.49
CA LEU A 144 4.33 9.47 18.94
C LEU A 144 3.16 10.32 19.43
N VAL A 145 3.15 11.60 19.06
CA VAL A 145 2.11 12.55 19.46
C VAL A 145 0.77 12.20 18.85
N GLY A 146 0.74 11.87 17.55
CA GLY A 146 -0.48 11.48 16.86
C GLY A 146 -1.14 10.26 17.50
N MET A 147 -0.35 9.21 17.82
CA MET A 147 -0.89 8.01 18.46
C MET A 147 -1.29 8.27 19.92
N ALA A 148 -0.59 9.11 20.65
CA ALA A 148 -0.98 9.52 22.01
C ALA A 148 -2.36 10.19 22.00
N VAL A 149 -2.60 11.13 21.09
CA VAL A 149 -3.93 11.77 20.91
C VAL A 149 -4.99 10.76 20.55
N VAL A 150 -4.72 9.89 19.57
CA VAL A 150 -5.67 8.84 19.15
C VAL A 150 -5.93 7.83 20.28
N THR A 151 -4.95 7.56 21.13
CA THR A 151 -5.12 6.69 22.31
C THR A 151 -6.07 7.31 23.33
N VAL A 152 -5.92 8.60 23.62
CA VAL A 152 -6.82 9.33 24.52
C VAL A 152 -8.27 9.32 23.96
N LEU A 153 -8.43 9.62 22.68
CA LEU A 153 -9.75 9.53 22.02
C LEU A 153 -10.30 8.10 22.06
N GLY A 154 -9.43 7.09 21.89
CA GLY A 154 -9.79 5.67 21.95
C GLY A 154 -10.37 5.23 23.28
N ILE A 155 -9.99 5.86 24.40
CA ILE A 155 -10.56 5.58 25.72
C ILE A 155 -12.07 5.82 25.73
N PHE A 156 -12.52 6.87 25.05
CA PHE A 156 -13.92 7.28 25.03
C PHE A 156 -14.73 6.62 23.92
N PHE A 157 -14.14 6.37 22.74
CA PHE A 157 -14.89 6.00 21.53
C PHE A 157 -14.75 4.52 21.16
N VAL A 158 -13.65 3.83 21.52
CA VAL A 158 -13.47 2.43 21.11
C VAL A 158 -14.28 1.49 22.01
N LYS A 159 -15.29 0.85 21.40
CA LYS A 159 -16.13 -0.17 22.05
C LYS A 159 -15.60 -1.57 21.76
N SER A 160 -15.86 -2.52 22.64
CA SER A 160 -15.54 -3.93 22.45
C SER A 160 -16.66 -4.63 21.71
N PHE A 161 -16.28 -5.56 20.81
CA PHE A 161 -17.18 -6.56 20.23
C PHE A 161 -16.90 -7.93 20.83
N ASP A 162 -17.88 -8.83 20.74
CA ASP A 162 -17.75 -10.18 21.22
C ASP A 162 -16.68 -10.96 20.45
N THR A 163 -15.97 -11.81 21.16
CA THR A 163 -14.87 -12.60 20.61
C THR A 163 -15.27 -14.07 20.51
N VAL A 164 -14.76 -14.74 19.49
CA VAL A 164 -14.94 -16.19 19.28
C VAL A 164 -13.60 -16.88 19.50
N SER A 165 -13.61 -18.09 20.07
CA SER A 165 -12.37 -18.84 20.26
C SER A 165 -11.76 -19.24 18.91
N ALA A 166 -10.54 -18.78 18.64
CA ALA A 166 -9.78 -19.12 17.44
C ALA A 166 -8.40 -19.66 17.82
N LYS A 167 -7.87 -20.61 17.04
CA LYS A 167 -6.51 -21.14 17.17
C LYS A 167 -5.62 -20.49 16.10
N LEU A 168 -4.42 -20.06 16.47
CA LEU A 168 -3.43 -19.51 15.53
C LEU A 168 -2.70 -20.67 14.84
N ASP A 169 -2.70 -20.69 13.54
CA ASP A 169 -1.82 -21.57 12.76
C ASP A 169 -0.42 -20.91 12.63
N LEU A 170 0.44 -21.20 13.61
CA LEU A 170 1.80 -20.64 13.69
C LEU A 170 2.62 -20.98 12.45
N LEU A 171 2.45 -22.16 11.86
CA LEU A 171 3.16 -22.58 10.66
C LEU A 171 2.78 -21.69 9.46
N SER A 172 1.51 -21.33 9.35
CA SER A 172 1.05 -20.39 8.31
C SER A 172 1.66 -18.99 8.48
N VAL A 173 1.81 -18.51 9.72
CA VAL A 173 2.48 -17.23 9.99
C VAL A 173 3.95 -17.28 9.56
N VAL A 174 4.66 -18.36 9.91
CA VAL A 174 6.07 -18.55 9.54
C VAL A 174 6.24 -18.63 8.03
N LEU A 175 5.41 -19.41 7.33
CA LEU A 175 5.45 -19.51 5.86
C LEU A 175 5.19 -18.14 5.20
N CYS A 176 4.21 -17.40 5.68
CA CYS A 176 3.92 -16.07 5.17
C CYS A 176 5.09 -15.09 5.41
N SER A 177 5.69 -15.13 6.61
CA SER A 177 6.84 -14.29 6.95
C SER A 177 8.05 -14.60 6.05
N LEU A 178 8.35 -15.88 5.85
CA LEU A 178 9.45 -16.31 4.96
C LEU A 178 9.17 -15.96 3.50
N PHE A 179 7.92 -16.08 3.05
CA PHE A 179 7.50 -15.65 1.71
C PHE A 179 7.76 -14.15 1.50
N LEU A 180 7.33 -13.30 2.44
CA LEU A 180 7.51 -11.86 2.36
C LEU A 180 8.99 -11.46 2.40
N LEU A 181 9.78 -12.09 3.30
CA LEU A 181 11.21 -11.87 3.38
C LEU A 181 11.91 -12.23 2.06
N ALA A 182 11.65 -13.43 1.54
CA ALA A 182 12.25 -13.88 0.29
C ALA A 182 11.83 -13.02 -0.90
N LEU A 183 10.57 -12.59 -0.96
CA LEU A 183 10.05 -11.74 -2.02
C LEU A 183 10.69 -10.35 -1.99
N CYS A 184 10.64 -9.66 -0.85
CA CYS A 184 11.19 -8.29 -0.74
C CYS A 184 12.70 -8.28 -0.90
N PHE A 185 13.41 -9.26 -0.31
CA PHE A 185 14.85 -9.38 -0.43
C PHE A 185 15.25 -9.74 -1.87
N GLY A 186 14.55 -10.67 -2.50
CA GLY A 186 14.77 -11.03 -3.89
C GLY A 186 14.64 -9.85 -4.84
N LEU A 187 13.57 -9.06 -4.69
CA LEU A 187 13.35 -7.86 -5.51
C LEU A 187 14.43 -6.79 -5.30
N SER A 188 14.87 -6.57 -4.06
CA SER A 188 15.92 -5.58 -3.77
C SER A 188 17.31 -6.02 -4.30
N GLN A 189 17.56 -7.32 -4.39
CA GLN A 189 18.84 -7.85 -4.84
C GLN A 189 18.95 -8.05 -6.36
N LEU A 190 17.87 -7.92 -7.12
CA LEU A 190 17.91 -8.05 -8.59
C LEU A 190 18.88 -7.08 -9.27
N THR A 191 19.08 -5.90 -8.68
CA THR A 191 19.96 -4.85 -9.22
C THR A 191 21.41 -5.03 -8.77
N VAL A 192 21.67 -5.77 -7.69
CA VAL A 192 23.01 -6.00 -7.13
C VAL A 192 23.59 -7.32 -7.64
N SER A 193 22.82 -8.39 -7.59
CA SER A 193 23.21 -9.72 -8.04
C SER A 193 22.00 -10.46 -8.63
N LEU A 194 21.91 -10.49 -9.95
CA LEU A 194 20.77 -11.05 -10.67
C LEU A 194 20.53 -12.52 -10.31
N SER A 195 21.59 -13.33 -10.23
CA SER A 195 21.48 -14.76 -9.90
C SER A 195 20.95 -15.00 -8.48
N PHE A 196 21.43 -14.23 -7.51
CA PHE A 196 20.98 -14.32 -6.13
C PHE A 196 19.54 -13.79 -5.97
N GLY A 197 19.21 -12.67 -6.60
CA GLY A 197 17.85 -12.12 -6.63
C GLY A 197 16.84 -13.10 -7.22
N ILE A 198 17.16 -13.74 -8.36
CA ILE A 198 16.31 -14.78 -8.96
C ILE A 198 16.17 -15.99 -8.03
N GLY A 199 17.23 -16.44 -7.38
CA GLY A 199 17.16 -17.53 -6.41
C GLY A 199 16.21 -17.24 -5.25
N CYS A 200 16.25 -16.01 -4.72
CA CYS A 200 15.33 -15.57 -3.66
C CYS A 200 13.87 -15.49 -4.17
N LEU A 201 13.63 -15.03 -5.42
CA LEU A 201 12.29 -14.97 -5.99
C LEU A 201 11.72 -16.36 -6.26
N VAL A 202 12.53 -17.30 -6.73
CA VAL A 202 12.13 -18.71 -6.86
C VAL A 202 11.78 -19.31 -5.51
N SER A 203 12.59 -19.04 -4.48
CA SER A 203 12.30 -19.46 -3.10
C SER A 203 10.98 -18.85 -2.60
N ALA A 204 10.74 -17.57 -2.89
CA ALA A 204 9.48 -16.90 -2.55
C ALA A 204 8.29 -17.58 -3.23
N LEU A 205 8.39 -17.93 -4.52
CA LEU A 205 7.32 -18.65 -5.23
C LEU A 205 7.03 -20.01 -4.61
N VAL A 206 8.06 -20.78 -4.26
CA VAL A 206 7.90 -22.09 -3.61
C VAL A 206 7.24 -21.95 -2.24
N ILE A 207 7.75 -21.02 -1.40
CA ILE A 207 7.20 -20.79 -0.05
C ILE A 207 5.77 -20.25 -0.15
N GLY A 208 5.49 -19.35 -1.10
CA GLY A 208 4.14 -18.83 -1.36
C GLY A 208 3.16 -19.94 -1.79
N ALA A 209 3.60 -20.87 -2.66
CA ALA A 209 2.80 -22.03 -3.04
C ALA A 209 2.53 -22.95 -1.83
N LEU A 210 3.54 -23.21 -1.00
CA LEU A 210 3.38 -23.98 0.24
C LEU A 210 2.41 -23.29 1.22
N PHE A 211 2.49 -21.96 1.34
CA PHE A 211 1.54 -21.18 2.14
C PHE A 211 0.09 -21.37 1.63
N VAL A 212 -0.15 -21.21 0.32
CA VAL A 212 -1.48 -21.37 -0.28
C VAL A 212 -2.00 -22.81 -0.10
N ILE A 213 -1.15 -23.81 -0.31
CA ILE A 213 -1.51 -25.23 -0.09
C ILE A 213 -1.89 -25.45 1.38
N ARG A 214 -1.11 -24.86 2.30
CA ARG A 214 -1.39 -24.95 3.75
C ARG A 214 -2.71 -24.28 4.10
N GLN A 215 -3.00 -23.07 3.57
CA GLN A 215 -4.27 -22.38 3.81
C GLN A 215 -5.48 -23.20 3.33
N ASN A 216 -5.36 -23.89 2.20
CA ASN A 216 -6.45 -24.73 1.68
C ASN A 216 -6.67 -26.02 2.50
N LYS A 217 -5.66 -26.51 3.24
CA LYS A 217 -5.72 -27.76 4.01
C LYS A 217 -5.91 -27.53 5.52
N ALA A 218 -5.66 -26.33 6.02
CA ALA A 218 -5.75 -26.03 7.44
C ALA A 218 -7.21 -26.03 7.92
N SER A 219 -7.47 -26.65 9.06
CA SER A 219 -8.79 -26.62 9.71
C SER A 219 -9.18 -25.22 10.21
N HIS A 220 -8.18 -24.38 10.51
CA HIS A 220 -8.35 -22.99 10.95
C HIS A 220 -7.39 -22.09 10.14
N PRO A 221 -7.67 -21.81 8.85
CA PRO A 221 -6.79 -21.01 8.04
C PRO A 221 -6.70 -19.57 8.56
N LEU A 222 -5.52 -18.94 8.43
CA LEU A 222 -5.33 -17.51 8.69
C LEU A 222 -6.17 -16.66 7.75
N ILE A 223 -6.17 -17.05 6.47
CA ILE A 223 -6.95 -16.43 5.42
C ILE A 223 -7.64 -17.56 4.65
N SER A 224 -8.98 -17.57 4.64
CA SER A 224 -9.69 -18.49 3.75
C SER A 224 -9.46 -18.08 2.30
N MET A 225 -9.01 -19.02 1.47
CA MET A 225 -8.79 -18.81 0.04
C MET A 225 -10.05 -19.06 -0.80
N GLU A 226 -11.18 -19.37 -0.16
CA GLU A 226 -12.45 -19.62 -0.90
C GLU A 226 -12.88 -18.44 -1.76
N PRO A 227 -12.84 -17.17 -1.29
CA PRO A 227 -13.17 -16.04 -2.14
C PRO A 227 -12.32 -15.97 -3.42
N MET A 228 -11.03 -16.33 -3.36
CA MET A 228 -10.12 -16.32 -4.52
C MET A 228 -10.48 -17.36 -5.60
N LYS A 229 -11.18 -18.43 -5.24
CA LYS A 229 -11.68 -19.44 -6.21
C LYS A 229 -12.87 -18.91 -7.04
N ARG A 230 -13.53 -17.84 -6.57
CA ARG A 230 -14.67 -17.25 -7.26
C ARG A 230 -14.20 -16.38 -8.43
N LYS A 231 -14.65 -16.74 -9.64
CA LYS A 231 -14.34 -15.99 -10.89
C LYS A 231 -14.78 -14.52 -10.85
N SER A 232 -15.65 -14.15 -9.92
CA SER A 232 -16.13 -12.79 -9.73
C SER A 232 -15.31 -11.96 -8.74
N PHE A 233 -14.53 -12.58 -7.85
CA PHE A 233 -13.80 -11.88 -6.79
C PHE A 233 -12.33 -11.63 -7.14
N TRP A 234 -11.61 -12.65 -7.66
CA TRP A 234 -10.16 -12.53 -7.89
C TRP A 234 -9.76 -11.37 -8.82
N PRO A 235 -10.57 -11.01 -9.89
CA PRO A 235 -10.19 -9.87 -10.72
C PRO A 235 -10.26 -8.54 -9.95
N ALA A 236 -11.26 -8.39 -9.06
CA ALA A 236 -11.36 -7.22 -8.22
C ALA A 236 -10.19 -7.13 -7.22
N ALA A 237 -9.78 -8.24 -6.62
CA ALA A 237 -8.60 -8.28 -5.74
C ALA A 237 -7.32 -7.92 -6.51
N LEU A 238 -7.16 -8.39 -7.75
CA LEU A 238 -6.05 -8.01 -8.63
C LEU A 238 -6.08 -6.51 -8.94
N LEU A 239 -7.24 -5.96 -9.27
CA LEU A 239 -7.43 -4.54 -9.56
C LEU A 239 -7.04 -3.67 -8.35
N VAL A 240 -7.49 -4.03 -7.14
CA VAL A 240 -7.10 -3.35 -5.89
C VAL A 240 -5.58 -3.37 -5.70
N THR A 241 -4.95 -4.53 -5.95
CA THR A 241 -3.49 -4.69 -5.85
C THR A 241 -2.76 -3.76 -6.81
N ILE A 242 -3.21 -3.70 -8.08
CA ILE A 242 -2.60 -2.83 -9.11
C ILE A 242 -2.83 -1.35 -8.79
N ALA A 243 -4.01 -0.96 -8.30
CA ALA A 243 -4.27 0.42 -7.90
C ALA A 243 -3.32 0.87 -6.78
N MET A 244 -3.08 0.00 -5.78
CA MET A 244 -2.12 0.27 -4.70
C MET A 244 -0.68 0.29 -5.21
N LEU A 245 -0.29 -0.68 -6.03
CA LEU A 245 1.04 -0.72 -6.65
C LEU A 245 1.33 0.58 -7.42
N SER A 246 0.33 1.08 -8.17
CA SER A 246 0.39 2.35 -8.91
C SER A 246 0.51 3.57 -7.99
N SER A 247 -0.23 3.59 -6.89
CA SER A 247 -0.17 4.67 -5.89
C SER A 247 1.21 4.73 -5.23
N PHE A 248 1.76 3.58 -4.83
CA PHE A 248 3.09 3.52 -4.23
C PHE A 248 4.20 3.82 -5.24
N ALA A 249 4.04 3.46 -6.54
CA ALA A 249 4.96 3.86 -7.59
C ALA A 249 5.16 5.38 -7.61
N LEU A 250 4.07 6.13 -7.68
CA LEU A 250 4.12 7.60 -7.69
C LEU A 250 4.68 8.18 -6.39
N SER A 251 4.27 7.62 -5.25
CA SER A 251 4.74 8.08 -3.93
C SER A 251 6.25 7.93 -3.73
N VAL A 252 6.88 6.99 -4.41
CA VAL A 252 8.32 6.73 -4.32
C VAL A 252 9.10 7.40 -5.44
N LEU A 253 8.61 7.32 -6.67
CA LEU A 253 9.33 7.80 -7.85
C LEU A 253 9.31 9.31 -8.00
N LEU A 254 8.18 10.00 -7.66
CA LEU A 254 8.07 11.45 -7.82
C LEU A 254 9.08 12.23 -6.94
N PRO A 255 9.26 11.93 -5.64
CA PRO A 255 10.31 12.57 -4.85
C PRO A 255 11.69 12.40 -5.47
N LEU A 256 12.04 11.16 -5.84
CA LEU A 256 13.35 10.84 -6.45
C LEU A 256 13.58 11.61 -7.76
N TYR A 257 12.53 11.80 -8.56
CA TYR A 257 12.61 12.60 -9.78
C TYR A 257 12.80 14.09 -9.49
N TYR A 258 11.98 14.67 -8.60
CA TYR A 258 12.07 16.10 -8.29
C TYR A 258 13.39 16.47 -7.61
N GLU A 259 13.89 15.64 -6.73
CA GLU A 259 15.16 15.88 -6.04
C GLU A 259 16.36 15.51 -6.93
N GLY A 260 16.35 14.35 -7.58
CA GLY A 260 17.49 13.81 -8.29
C GLY A 260 17.65 14.29 -9.73
N ALA A 261 16.55 14.55 -10.47
CA ALA A 261 16.62 15.03 -11.86
C ALA A 261 16.46 16.56 -11.98
N LEU A 262 15.63 17.17 -11.10
CA LEU A 262 15.37 18.61 -11.13
C LEU A 262 16.16 19.40 -10.08
N GLY A 263 16.95 18.74 -9.21
CA GLY A 263 17.75 19.40 -8.17
C GLY A 263 16.91 20.19 -7.14
N MET A 264 15.62 19.83 -6.98
CA MET A 264 14.73 20.55 -6.08
C MET A 264 14.96 20.15 -4.63
N THR A 265 14.67 21.06 -3.70
CA THR A 265 14.70 20.72 -2.28
C THR A 265 13.55 19.78 -1.92
N ALA A 266 13.74 18.91 -0.91
CA ALA A 266 12.72 17.98 -0.42
C ALA A 266 11.39 18.67 -0.06
N VAL A 267 11.46 19.89 0.48
CA VAL A 267 10.28 20.70 0.81
C VAL A 267 9.51 21.10 -0.45
N SER A 268 10.21 21.61 -1.48
CA SER A 268 9.58 21.99 -2.75
C SER A 268 8.98 20.79 -3.47
N ALA A 269 9.70 19.67 -3.50
CA ALA A 269 9.22 18.40 -4.04
C ALA A 269 7.95 17.93 -3.32
N GLY A 270 7.94 18.00 -1.98
CA GLY A 270 6.77 17.65 -1.16
C GLY A 270 5.54 18.50 -1.48
N PHE A 271 5.67 19.80 -1.67
CA PHE A 271 4.55 20.67 -2.07
C PHE A 271 4.01 20.33 -3.45
N LEU A 272 4.86 20.00 -4.44
CA LEU A 272 4.40 19.60 -5.76
C LEU A 272 3.65 18.27 -5.74
N ILE A 273 4.05 17.31 -4.90
CA ILE A 273 3.39 16.02 -4.72
C ILE A 273 2.06 16.17 -3.97
N LEU A 274 1.96 17.15 -3.08
CA LEU A 274 0.74 17.40 -2.32
C LEU A 274 -0.46 17.70 -3.24
N ILE A 275 -0.26 18.41 -4.35
CA ILE A 275 -1.32 18.80 -5.29
C ILE A 275 -2.04 17.56 -5.87
N PRO A 276 -1.36 16.62 -6.57
CA PRO A 276 -2.04 15.46 -7.15
C PRO A 276 -2.64 14.54 -6.08
N VAL A 277 -2.03 14.45 -4.89
CA VAL A 277 -2.56 13.61 -3.83
C VAL A 277 -3.79 14.22 -3.16
N ALA A 278 -3.83 15.54 -2.96
CA ALA A 278 -5.03 16.22 -2.46
C ALA A 278 -6.20 16.03 -3.44
N ILE A 279 -5.95 16.14 -4.75
CA ILE A 279 -6.95 15.86 -5.79
C ILE A 279 -7.42 14.40 -5.72
N ASN A 280 -6.50 13.44 -5.58
CA ASN A 280 -6.84 12.02 -5.39
C ASN A 280 -7.83 11.83 -4.22
N CYS A 281 -7.57 12.44 -3.07
CA CYS A 281 -8.44 12.33 -1.91
C CYS A 281 -9.87 12.83 -2.19
N VAL A 282 -10.00 13.98 -2.85
CA VAL A 282 -11.30 14.53 -3.25
C VAL A 282 -11.99 13.59 -4.23
N VAL A 283 -11.27 13.11 -5.25
CA VAL A 283 -11.79 12.19 -6.26
C VAL A 283 -12.23 10.87 -5.63
N ALA A 284 -11.46 10.32 -4.70
CA ALA A 284 -11.81 9.08 -4.00
C ALA A 284 -13.12 9.19 -3.22
N LEU A 285 -13.40 10.35 -2.57
CA LEU A 285 -14.67 10.61 -1.87
C LEU A 285 -15.84 10.66 -2.84
N VAL A 286 -15.64 11.27 -4.02
CA VAL A 286 -16.68 11.37 -5.06
C VAL A 286 -16.89 9.99 -5.71
N ALA A 287 -15.82 9.24 -5.96
CA ALA A 287 -15.87 7.91 -6.56
C ALA A 287 -16.72 6.92 -5.77
N GLY A 288 -16.65 6.94 -4.42
CA GLY A 288 -17.51 6.12 -3.57
C GLY A 288 -19.00 6.40 -3.78
N ARG A 289 -19.38 7.69 -3.92
CA ARG A 289 -20.77 8.09 -4.20
C ARG A 289 -21.23 7.71 -5.60
N ILE A 290 -20.34 7.84 -6.59
CA ILE A 290 -20.62 7.43 -7.98
C ILE A 290 -20.83 5.92 -8.03
N MET A 291 -19.98 5.15 -7.37
CA MET A 291 -20.09 3.69 -7.28
C MET A 291 -21.44 3.24 -6.69
N ASP A 292 -21.90 3.92 -5.64
CA ASP A 292 -23.18 3.58 -5.00
C ASP A 292 -24.40 3.90 -5.88
N ARG A 293 -24.29 4.85 -6.83
CA ARG A 293 -25.37 5.28 -7.73
C ARG A 293 -25.32 4.63 -9.12
N ALA A 294 -24.13 4.52 -9.69
CA ALA A 294 -23.93 4.11 -11.10
C ALA A 294 -23.34 2.70 -11.25
N GLY A 295 -22.89 2.08 -10.13
CA GLY A 295 -22.25 0.76 -10.16
C GLY A 295 -20.81 0.78 -10.68
N GLU A 296 -20.31 -0.42 -11.03
CA GLU A 296 -18.93 -0.63 -11.49
C GLU A 296 -18.68 -0.10 -12.91
N TRP A 297 -19.67 -0.16 -13.75
CA TRP A 297 -19.62 0.32 -15.13
C TRP A 297 -20.28 1.71 -15.21
N PRO A 298 -19.64 2.72 -15.82
CA PRO A 298 -18.32 2.72 -16.51
C PRO A 298 -17.14 3.14 -15.62
N LEU A 299 -17.32 3.26 -14.29
CA LEU A 299 -16.38 3.88 -13.36
C LEU A 299 -14.99 3.23 -13.37
N LEU A 300 -14.93 1.90 -13.25
CA LEU A 300 -13.66 1.19 -13.18
C LEU A 300 -12.84 1.31 -14.48
N PRO A 301 -13.40 1.04 -15.68
CA PRO A 301 -12.65 1.24 -16.93
C PRO A 301 -12.15 2.67 -17.12
N ILE A 302 -12.99 3.68 -16.86
CA ILE A 302 -12.58 5.10 -17.00
C ILE A 302 -11.43 5.41 -16.05
N GLY A 303 -11.51 5.00 -14.79
CA GLY A 303 -10.48 5.31 -13.81
C GLY A 303 -9.15 4.63 -14.11
N TYR A 304 -9.14 3.33 -14.45
CA TYR A 304 -7.90 2.64 -14.86
C TYR A 304 -7.35 3.17 -16.19
N GLY A 305 -8.21 3.57 -17.13
CA GLY A 305 -7.82 4.22 -18.37
C GLY A 305 -7.11 5.57 -18.11
N LEU A 306 -7.68 6.41 -17.24
CA LEU A 306 -7.05 7.67 -16.82
C LEU A 306 -5.72 7.45 -16.12
N ALA A 307 -5.62 6.45 -15.23
CA ALA A 307 -4.37 6.10 -14.56
C ALA A 307 -3.30 5.69 -15.58
N ALA A 308 -3.64 4.84 -16.54
CA ALA A 308 -2.73 4.41 -17.61
C ALA A 308 -2.28 5.60 -18.48
N ILE A 309 -3.21 6.47 -18.88
CA ILE A 309 -2.88 7.71 -19.62
C ILE A 309 -1.93 8.59 -18.81
N GLY A 310 -2.20 8.79 -17.52
CA GLY A 310 -1.34 9.56 -16.63
C GLY A 310 0.08 9.00 -16.56
N PHE A 311 0.25 7.68 -16.46
CA PHE A 311 1.58 7.05 -16.49
C PHE A 311 2.27 7.20 -17.84
N ILE A 312 1.54 7.07 -18.96
CA ILE A 312 2.10 7.30 -20.29
C ILE A 312 2.57 8.75 -20.43
N LEU A 313 1.77 9.72 -20.00
CA LEU A 313 2.15 11.14 -20.01
C LEU A 313 3.38 11.41 -19.12
N LEU A 314 3.47 10.80 -17.93
CA LEU A 314 4.64 10.90 -17.08
C LEU A 314 5.90 10.34 -17.74
N ALA A 315 5.81 9.21 -18.43
CA ALA A 315 6.93 8.64 -19.18
C ALA A 315 7.40 9.57 -20.31
N LEU A 316 6.46 10.15 -21.06
CA LEU A 316 6.75 11.08 -22.15
C LEU A 316 7.37 12.39 -21.67
N PHE A 317 6.88 12.92 -20.53
CA PHE A 317 7.35 14.20 -20.01
C PHE A 317 8.57 14.08 -19.08
N ALA A 318 8.99 12.88 -18.70
CA ALA A 318 10.14 12.67 -17.84
C ALA A 318 11.43 13.32 -18.39
N SER A 319 11.67 13.18 -19.69
CA SER A 319 12.85 13.76 -20.38
C SER A 319 12.77 15.26 -20.59
N SER A 320 11.58 15.88 -20.46
CA SER A 320 11.43 17.32 -20.60
C SER A 320 12.06 18.11 -19.44
N MET A 321 12.38 17.46 -18.33
CA MET A 321 12.91 18.04 -17.09
C MET A 321 12.12 19.27 -16.61
N ASN A 322 10.80 19.27 -16.86
CA ASN A 322 9.90 20.36 -16.49
C ASN A 322 8.87 19.91 -15.44
N ALA A 323 9.00 20.45 -14.24
CA ALA A 323 8.13 20.10 -13.12
C ALA A 323 6.63 20.30 -13.42
N LYS A 324 6.24 21.32 -14.21
CA LYS A 324 4.83 21.63 -14.50
C LYS A 324 4.17 20.49 -15.28
N PHE A 325 4.84 19.93 -16.29
CA PHE A 325 4.29 18.83 -17.08
C PHE A 325 4.17 17.55 -16.25
N VAL A 326 5.16 17.28 -15.39
CA VAL A 326 5.15 16.11 -14.51
C VAL A 326 4.04 16.22 -13.45
N VAL A 327 3.79 17.41 -12.90
CA VAL A 327 2.67 17.65 -11.97
C VAL A 327 1.34 17.40 -12.67
N VAL A 328 1.11 17.96 -13.86
CA VAL A 328 -0.14 17.76 -14.61
C VAL A 328 -0.36 16.27 -14.93
N ALA A 329 0.66 15.59 -15.41
CA ALA A 329 0.58 14.16 -15.71
C ALA A 329 0.33 13.32 -14.45
N SER A 330 0.96 13.66 -13.30
CA SER A 330 0.72 13.00 -12.03
C SER A 330 -0.69 13.25 -11.49
N VAL A 331 -1.27 14.44 -11.71
CA VAL A 331 -2.68 14.70 -11.38
C VAL A 331 -3.60 13.77 -12.17
N VAL A 332 -3.38 13.58 -13.47
CA VAL A 332 -4.19 12.65 -14.29
C VAL A 332 -4.09 11.22 -13.75
N ALA A 333 -2.88 10.76 -13.42
CA ALA A 333 -2.67 9.43 -12.85
C ALA A 333 -3.38 9.26 -11.50
N PHE A 334 -3.24 10.23 -10.59
CA PHE A 334 -3.87 10.17 -9.26
C PHE A 334 -5.39 10.32 -9.30
N VAL A 335 -5.95 11.08 -10.26
CA VAL A 335 -7.40 11.10 -10.53
C VAL A 335 -7.87 9.71 -10.90
N GLY A 336 -7.17 9.04 -11.82
CA GLY A 336 -7.48 7.67 -12.20
C GLY A 336 -7.46 6.70 -11.01
N ILE A 337 -6.39 6.75 -10.20
CA ILE A 337 -6.24 5.89 -9.00
C ILE A 337 -7.34 6.17 -7.97
N GLY A 338 -7.68 7.44 -7.72
CA GLY A 338 -8.75 7.84 -6.81
C GLY A 338 -10.12 7.31 -7.21
N LEU A 339 -10.40 7.25 -8.53
CA LEU A 339 -11.64 6.71 -9.06
C LEU A 339 -11.77 5.20 -8.88
N VAL A 340 -10.68 4.44 -8.70
CA VAL A 340 -10.72 2.98 -8.80
C VAL A 340 -10.44 2.23 -7.51
N PHE A 341 -9.67 2.79 -6.58
CA PHE A 341 -9.21 2.03 -5.41
C PHE A 341 -10.38 1.54 -4.53
N SER A 342 -11.17 2.45 -3.97
CA SER A 342 -12.33 2.10 -3.13
C SER A 342 -13.45 1.42 -3.93
N PRO A 343 -13.82 1.85 -5.14
CA PRO A 343 -14.78 1.14 -5.97
C PRO A 343 -14.39 -0.30 -6.31
N SER A 344 -13.12 -0.60 -6.60
CA SER A 344 -12.67 -1.99 -6.85
C SER A 344 -12.83 -2.87 -5.62
N GLN A 345 -12.54 -2.35 -4.41
CA GLN A 345 -12.77 -3.07 -3.17
C GLN A 345 -14.27 -3.37 -2.98
N THR A 346 -15.11 -2.35 -3.14
CA THR A 346 -16.57 -2.48 -2.97
C THR A 346 -17.15 -3.46 -4.01
N ALA A 347 -16.74 -3.35 -5.27
CA ALA A 347 -17.18 -4.24 -6.35
C ALA A 347 -16.84 -5.71 -6.02
N GLY A 348 -15.61 -5.99 -5.59
CA GLY A 348 -15.22 -7.34 -5.23
C GLY A 348 -15.99 -7.89 -4.03
N LEU A 349 -16.16 -7.11 -2.96
CA LEU A 349 -16.87 -7.54 -1.77
C LEU A 349 -18.37 -7.77 -2.02
N ARG A 350 -19.01 -6.98 -2.91
CA ARG A 350 -20.42 -7.20 -3.33
C ARG A 350 -20.63 -8.55 -4.01
N THR A 351 -19.61 -9.16 -4.59
CA THR A 351 -19.71 -10.47 -5.24
C THR A 351 -19.70 -11.65 -4.26
N LEU A 352 -19.38 -11.40 -2.99
CA LEU A 352 -19.26 -12.42 -1.96
C LEU A 352 -20.55 -12.54 -1.12
N PRO A 353 -20.90 -13.76 -0.64
CA PRO A 353 -21.87 -13.92 0.43
C PRO A 353 -21.42 -13.18 1.69
N CYS A 354 -22.38 -12.71 2.50
CA CYS A 354 -22.08 -11.95 3.73
C CYS A 354 -21.12 -12.69 4.69
N GLU A 355 -21.20 -14.02 4.72
CA GLU A 355 -20.35 -14.87 5.57
C GLU A 355 -18.87 -14.88 5.12
N GLU A 356 -18.61 -14.68 3.82
CA GLU A 356 -17.27 -14.65 3.26
C GLU A 356 -16.64 -13.24 3.21
N ASN A 357 -17.41 -12.18 3.45
CA ASN A 357 -16.94 -10.80 3.41
C ASN A 357 -15.73 -10.53 4.31
N PRO A 358 -15.65 -11.03 5.56
CA PRO A 358 -14.46 -10.83 6.39
C PRO A 358 -13.19 -11.42 5.76
N PHE A 359 -13.30 -12.57 5.07
CA PHE A 359 -12.18 -13.19 4.37
C PHE A 359 -11.80 -12.41 3.11
N GLY A 360 -12.80 -11.89 2.38
CA GLY A 360 -12.58 -11.00 1.23
C GLY A 360 -11.83 -9.74 1.62
N VAL A 361 -12.21 -9.09 2.72
CA VAL A 361 -11.49 -7.92 3.27
C VAL A 361 -10.07 -8.28 3.66
N ALA A 362 -9.86 -9.42 4.32
CA ALA A 362 -8.52 -9.87 4.71
C ALA A 362 -7.62 -10.09 3.50
N ILE A 363 -8.14 -10.73 2.43
CA ILE A 363 -7.40 -10.93 1.17
C ILE A 363 -7.03 -9.58 0.54
N MET A 364 -7.99 -8.67 0.38
CA MET A 364 -7.75 -7.36 -0.24
C MET A 364 -6.76 -6.51 0.58
N THR A 365 -6.88 -6.52 1.90
CA THR A 365 -5.95 -5.80 2.78
C THR A 365 -4.55 -6.38 2.70
N THR A 366 -4.43 -7.72 2.67
CA THR A 366 -3.14 -8.39 2.48
C THR A 366 -2.54 -8.04 1.11
N ALA A 367 -3.35 -8.05 0.05
CA ALA A 367 -2.91 -7.68 -1.28
C ALA A 367 -2.41 -6.23 -1.37
N THR A 368 -3.08 -5.29 -0.69
CA THR A 368 -2.62 -3.90 -0.61
C THR A 368 -1.29 -3.76 0.12
N GLN A 369 -1.07 -4.54 1.19
CA GLN A 369 0.20 -4.53 1.91
C GLN A 369 1.33 -5.20 1.12
N LEU A 370 1.04 -6.28 0.39
CA LEU A 370 1.99 -6.86 -0.56
C LEU A 370 2.41 -5.83 -1.61
N ALA A 371 1.46 -5.09 -2.18
CA ALA A 371 1.75 -4.01 -3.13
C ALA A 371 2.65 -2.93 -2.49
N ALA A 372 2.42 -2.57 -1.23
CA ALA A 372 3.23 -1.60 -0.50
C ALA A 372 4.68 -2.07 -0.29
N CYS A 373 4.90 -3.37 -0.07
CA CYS A 373 6.24 -3.96 0.04
C CYS A 373 6.95 -4.09 -1.32
N VAL A 374 6.20 -4.53 -2.34
CA VAL A 374 6.73 -4.83 -3.68
C VAL A 374 7.04 -3.55 -4.46
N ALA A 375 6.17 -2.54 -4.39
CA ALA A 375 6.29 -1.34 -5.21
C ALA A 375 7.64 -0.61 -5.07
N PRO A 376 8.12 -0.27 -3.87
CA PRO A 376 9.41 0.40 -3.73
C PRO A 376 10.56 -0.43 -4.32
N SER A 377 10.62 -1.72 -4.00
CA SER A 377 11.69 -2.61 -4.49
C SER A 377 11.66 -2.77 -6.00
N LEU A 378 10.47 -2.94 -6.59
CA LEU A 378 10.30 -3.06 -8.03
C LEU A 378 10.69 -1.77 -8.76
N TYR A 379 10.08 -0.65 -8.38
CA TYR A 379 10.22 0.60 -9.14
C TYR A 379 11.57 1.28 -8.92
N ILE A 380 12.09 1.28 -7.68
CA ILE A 380 13.45 1.79 -7.41
C ILE A 380 14.48 0.90 -8.10
N GLY A 381 14.30 -0.43 -8.07
CA GLY A 381 15.18 -1.37 -8.75
C GLY A 381 15.27 -1.09 -10.25
N VAL A 382 14.13 -0.95 -10.94
CA VAL A 382 14.09 -0.61 -12.37
C VAL A 382 14.71 0.77 -12.63
N MET A 383 14.35 1.77 -11.81
CA MET A 383 14.90 3.13 -11.92
C MET A 383 16.42 3.14 -11.78
N SER A 384 16.95 2.51 -10.73
CA SER A 384 18.39 2.45 -10.46
C SER A 384 19.16 1.69 -11.54
N GLY A 385 18.62 0.57 -12.02
CA GLY A 385 19.24 -0.20 -13.10
C GLY A 385 19.38 0.60 -14.39
N ALA A 386 18.33 1.34 -14.78
CA ALA A 386 18.38 2.21 -15.95
C ALA A 386 19.30 3.42 -15.74
N GLN A 387 19.30 4.02 -14.53
CA GLN A 387 20.17 5.12 -14.15
C GLN A 387 21.65 4.72 -14.21
N VAL A 388 22.02 3.58 -13.64
CA VAL A 388 23.42 3.05 -13.69
C VAL A 388 23.85 2.79 -15.13
N SER A 389 22.98 2.22 -15.95
CA SER A 389 23.28 1.99 -17.37
C SER A 389 23.51 3.29 -18.14
N ALA A 390 22.74 4.34 -17.86
CA ALA A 390 22.89 5.65 -18.48
C ALA A 390 24.19 6.35 -18.04
N LEU A 391 24.54 6.26 -16.76
CA LEU A 391 25.80 6.78 -16.23
C LEU A 391 27.02 6.08 -16.84
N ALA A 392 26.96 4.75 -16.99
CA ALA A 392 28.01 3.99 -17.69
C ALA A 392 28.14 4.37 -19.16
N GLY A 393 27.05 4.83 -19.80
CA GLY A 393 27.02 5.40 -21.16
C GLY A 393 27.50 6.84 -21.26
N GLY A 394 27.97 7.47 -20.17
CA GLY A 394 28.52 8.84 -20.16
C GLY A 394 27.47 9.94 -19.95
N SER A 395 26.22 9.61 -19.60
CA SER A 395 25.19 10.61 -19.29
C SER A 395 25.50 11.31 -17.96
N ALA A 396 25.16 12.60 -17.84
CA ALA A 396 25.21 13.32 -16.57
C ALA A 396 24.18 12.76 -15.57
N ALA A 397 24.37 13.02 -14.28
CA ALA A 397 23.54 12.44 -13.20
C ALA A 397 22.03 12.80 -13.32
N GLU A 398 21.71 14.05 -13.65
CA GLU A 398 20.33 14.51 -13.77
C GLU A 398 19.57 13.85 -14.94
N PRO A 399 20.07 13.83 -16.20
CA PRO A 399 19.44 13.09 -17.29
C PRO A 399 19.38 11.57 -17.05
N ALA A 400 20.39 11.00 -16.40
CA ALA A 400 20.39 9.58 -16.04
C ALA A 400 19.26 9.25 -15.05
N THR A 401 19.02 10.13 -14.07
CA THR A 401 17.90 10.00 -13.12
C THR A 401 16.55 10.15 -13.83
N ALA A 402 16.42 11.10 -14.76
CA ALA A 402 15.21 11.29 -15.56
C ALA A 402 14.91 10.07 -16.45
N LEU A 403 15.93 9.46 -17.07
CA LEU A 403 15.78 8.22 -17.84
C LEU A 403 15.39 7.03 -16.95
N GLY A 404 16.00 6.91 -15.77
CA GLY A 404 15.64 5.89 -14.77
C GLY A 404 14.18 6.01 -14.37
N PHE A 405 13.73 7.23 -14.06
CA PHE A 405 12.33 7.53 -13.74
C PHE A 405 11.40 7.14 -14.90
N ALA A 406 11.71 7.58 -16.14
CA ALA A 406 10.92 7.26 -17.33
C ALA A 406 10.77 5.74 -17.50
N THR A 407 11.87 4.97 -17.34
CA THR A 407 11.85 3.51 -17.48
C THR A 407 10.97 2.86 -16.42
N ALA A 408 11.05 3.29 -15.17
CA ALA A 408 10.21 2.79 -14.09
C ALA A 408 8.72 3.12 -14.32
N ILE A 409 8.43 4.33 -14.81
CA ILE A 409 7.05 4.75 -15.15
C ILE A 409 6.50 3.99 -16.35
N VAL A 410 7.32 3.59 -17.34
CA VAL A 410 6.87 2.72 -18.45
C VAL A 410 6.39 1.37 -17.91
N VAL A 411 7.10 0.79 -16.93
CA VAL A 411 6.64 -0.45 -16.27
C VAL A 411 5.29 -0.22 -15.58
N ALA A 412 5.10 0.90 -14.88
CA ALA A 412 3.82 1.25 -14.27
C ALA A 412 2.70 1.46 -15.32
N ALA A 413 3.02 2.05 -16.48
CA ALA A 413 2.09 2.24 -17.58
C ALA A 413 1.62 0.90 -18.17
N VAL A 414 2.54 -0.04 -18.39
CA VAL A 414 2.21 -1.40 -18.87
C VAL A 414 1.27 -2.10 -17.88
N ILE A 415 1.58 -2.05 -16.58
CA ILE A 415 0.72 -2.60 -15.53
C ILE A 415 -0.66 -1.90 -15.53
N GLY A 416 -0.69 -0.58 -15.74
CA GLY A 416 -1.91 0.22 -15.86
C GLY A 416 -2.79 -0.19 -17.04
N VAL A 417 -2.19 -0.48 -18.20
CA VAL A 417 -2.91 -0.96 -19.39
C VAL A 417 -3.50 -2.35 -19.14
N ILE A 418 -2.76 -3.25 -18.48
CA ILE A 418 -3.27 -4.57 -18.07
C ILE A 418 -4.46 -4.40 -17.12
N ALA A 419 -4.35 -3.46 -16.16
CA ALA A 419 -5.45 -3.16 -15.24
C ALA A 419 -6.68 -2.61 -15.97
N PHE A 420 -6.51 -1.74 -16.95
CA PHE A 420 -7.60 -1.23 -17.77
C PHE A 420 -8.33 -2.36 -18.52
N ALA A 421 -7.59 -3.25 -19.18
CA ALA A 421 -8.17 -4.41 -19.87
C ALA A 421 -8.92 -5.33 -18.89
N THR A 422 -8.34 -5.60 -17.71
CA THR A 422 -8.96 -6.41 -16.67
C THR A 422 -10.23 -5.75 -16.11
N ALA A 423 -10.19 -4.44 -15.85
CA ALA A 423 -11.33 -3.66 -15.35
C ALA A 423 -12.47 -3.64 -16.37
N PHE A 424 -12.15 -3.49 -17.64
CA PHE A 424 -13.13 -3.51 -18.72
C PHE A 424 -13.82 -4.89 -18.84
N ALA A 425 -13.04 -5.99 -18.81
CA ALA A 425 -13.57 -7.34 -18.83
C ALA A 425 -14.42 -7.64 -17.58
N PHE A 426 -13.94 -7.24 -16.39
CA PHE A 426 -14.63 -7.42 -15.13
C PHE A 426 -15.98 -6.68 -15.10
N ALA A 427 -15.98 -5.38 -15.42
CA ALA A 427 -17.17 -4.56 -15.38
C ALA A 427 -18.24 -5.04 -16.40
N ARG A 428 -17.83 -5.44 -17.62
CA ARG A 428 -18.75 -6.07 -18.59
C ARG A 428 -19.35 -7.38 -18.09
N ALA A 429 -18.54 -8.21 -17.43
CA ALA A 429 -19.02 -9.47 -16.88
C ALA A 429 -20.04 -9.26 -15.75
N GLN A 430 -19.92 -8.18 -14.98
CA GLN A 430 -20.91 -7.84 -13.94
C GLN A 430 -22.23 -7.36 -14.56
N VAL A 431 -22.20 -6.47 -15.54
CA VAL A 431 -23.40 -5.99 -16.24
C VAL A 431 -24.19 -7.17 -16.84
N ARG A 432 -23.52 -8.11 -17.52
CA ARG A 432 -24.18 -9.31 -18.05
C ARG A 432 -24.87 -10.14 -16.98
N ARG A 433 -24.25 -10.30 -15.81
CA ARG A 433 -24.84 -11.06 -14.71
C ARG A 433 -26.08 -10.37 -14.13
N ASP A 434 -26.05 -9.04 -14.06
CA ASP A 434 -27.19 -8.27 -13.58
C ASP A 434 -28.35 -8.31 -14.59
N GLU A 435 -28.06 -8.29 -15.89
CA GLU A 435 -29.06 -8.51 -16.95
C GLU A 435 -29.67 -9.92 -16.91
N GLU A 436 -28.83 -10.98 -16.73
CA GLU A 436 -29.30 -12.36 -16.58
C GLU A 436 -30.17 -12.56 -15.34
N ARG A 437 -29.85 -11.87 -14.22
CA ARG A 437 -30.66 -11.89 -12.99
C ARG A 437 -31.99 -11.13 -13.14
N ALA A 438 -31.99 -10.04 -13.88
CA ALA A 438 -33.21 -9.26 -14.16
C ALA A 438 -34.15 -9.96 -15.16
N GLY A 439 -33.60 -10.81 -16.06
CA GLY A 439 -34.38 -11.55 -17.06
C GLY A 439 -34.97 -12.89 -16.55
N ASP A 440 -34.63 -13.35 -15.33
CA ASP A 440 -35.10 -14.62 -14.77
C ASP A 440 -35.97 -14.38 -13.50
N PRO A 441 -37.31 -14.16 -13.66
CA PRO A 441 -38.21 -13.80 -12.56
C PRO A 441 -38.46 -14.97 -11.56
N VAL A 442 -37.91 -16.16 -11.79
CA VAL A 442 -38.18 -17.35 -10.95
C VAL A 442 -37.27 -17.46 -9.72
N LYS A 443 -36.25 -16.62 -9.56
CA LYS A 443 -35.29 -16.67 -8.43
C LYS A 443 -35.47 -15.61 -7.36
N ILE A 444 -36.61 -14.91 -7.32
CA ILE A 444 -36.96 -13.90 -6.31
C ILE A 444 -38.09 -14.44 -5.36
N ALA A 445 -38.22 -15.72 -5.17
CA ALA A 445 -39.10 -16.30 -4.18
C ALA A 445 -38.32 -17.07 -3.10
#